data_f4ba0de21bd76842abf26ee52d22ae29
#
_entry.id   f4ba0de21bd76842abf26ee52d22ae29
#
_cell.length_a   1.000
_cell.length_b   1.000
_cell.length_c   1.000
_cell.angle_alpha   90.00
_cell.angle_beta   90.00
_cell.angle_gamma   90.00
#
_symmetry.space_group_name_H-M   'P 1'
#
loop_
_entity.id
_entity.type
_entity.pdbx_description
1 polymer ?
#
loop_
_entity_poly.entity_id
_entity_poly.type
_entity_poly.pdbx_seq_one_letter_code
_entity_poly.pdbx_strand_id
1 'polypeptide(L)'
;MDWIIMKKYFAMKKIILLAFTAFMVLQLSAQQNIYDDKADAMQQINTAVKKAAAENKYVLCQVGGNWCPWCLRFAAFAESDTLVHDIIQDNFVYIHVNWSRENKNPEAMKYLGNPARFGFPVFVILDGSGKPIHIQNSAYLEEGKGYSEAKVSEFLKAWTPSAVNTLR
;
A
#
# COMPACT_ATOMS: atom_id res chain seq x y z
N MET A 1 45.28 -33.17 -24.51
CA MET A 1 44.02 -32.42 -24.32
C MET A 1 44.10 -31.20 -25.20
N ASP A 2 43.30 -31.15 -26.29
CA ASP A 2 43.46 -30.20 -27.37
C ASP A 2 43.30 -28.76 -26.95
N TRP A 3 44.27 -27.91 -27.27
CA TRP A 3 44.29 -26.48 -27.02
C TRP A 3 43.03 -25.74 -27.54
N ILE A 4 42.41 -26.27 -28.61
CA ILE A 4 41.17 -25.79 -29.19
C ILE A 4 39.98 -26.01 -28.26
N ILE A 5 39.93 -27.16 -27.56
CA ILE A 5 38.87 -27.52 -26.59
C ILE A 5 38.96 -26.59 -25.37
N MET A 6 40.18 -26.32 -24.90
CA MET A 6 40.41 -25.43 -23.79
C MET A 6 39.98 -23.99 -24.07
N LYS A 7 40.28 -23.46 -25.28
CA LYS A 7 39.81 -22.13 -25.71
C LYS A 7 38.28 -22.03 -25.77
N LYS A 8 37.62 -23.06 -26.32
CA LYS A 8 36.13 -23.12 -26.36
C LYS A 8 35.54 -23.16 -24.94
N TYR A 9 36.15 -23.90 -24.04
CA TYR A 9 35.71 -23.99 -22.66
C TYR A 9 35.86 -22.66 -21.88
N PHE A 10 36.97 -21.94 -22.11
CA PHE A 10 37.17 -20.59 -21.52
C PHE A 10 36.23 -19.55 -22.12
N ALA A 11 35.94 -19.59 -23.43
CA ALA A 11 34.99 -18.70 -24.05
C ALA A 11 33.57 -18.95 -23.57
N MET A 12 33.15 -20.21 -23.39
CA MET A 12 31.87 -20.59 -22.88
C MET A 12 31.67 -20.15 -21.41
N LYS A 13 32.70 -20.29 -20.56
CA LYS A 13 32.65 -19.76 -19.16
C LYS A 13 32.48 -18.25 -19.11
N LYS A 14 33.15 -17.49 -19.99
CA LYS A 14 32.99 -16.02 -20.05
C LYS A 14 31.58 -15.63 -20.50
N ILE A 15 30.98 -16.34 -21.47
CA ILE A 15 29.60 -16.07 -21.90
C ILE A 15 28.59 -16.37 -20.80
N ILE A 16 28.76 -17.49 -20.08
CA ILE A 16 27.90 -17.85 -18.93
C ILE A 16 28.04 -16.82 -17.81
N LEU A 17 29.25 -16.35 -17.51
CA LEU A 17 29.48 -15.34 -16.47
C LEU A 17 28.86 -14.00 -16.86
N LEU A 18 28.97 -13.57 -18.14
CA LEU A 18 28.34 -12.36 -18.66
C LEU A 18 26.83 -12.46 -18.68
N ALA A 19 26.26 -13.61 -19.01
CA ALA A 19 24.82 -13.84 -18.97
C ALA A 19 24.30 -13.83 -17.53
N PHE A 20 25.05 -14.37 -16.57
CA PHE A 20 24.68 -14.37 -15.16
C PHE A 20 24.76 -12.98 -14.54
N THR A 21 25.76 -12.17 -14.89
CA THR A 21 25.83 -10.77 -14.44
C THR A 21 24.76 -9.90 -15.07
N ALA A 22 24.42 -10.10 -16.35
CA ALA A 22 23.32 -9.40 -17.02
C ALA A 22 21.95 -9.77 -16.40
N PHE A 23 21.76 -11.03 -16.00
CA PHE A 23 20.53 -11.47 -15.32
C PHE A 23 20.39 -10.88 -13.90
N MET A 24 21.50 -10.69 -13.16
CA MET A 24 21.48 -10.04 -11.85
C MET A 24 21.16 -8.54 -11.92
N VAL A 25 21.54 -7.86 -13.00
CA VAL A 25 21.27 -6.42 -13.18
C VAL A 25 19.79 -6.14 -13.53
N LEU A 26 19.09 -7.12 -14.11
CA LEU A 26 17.65 -7.01 -14.42
C LEU A 26 16.73 -7.18 -13.20
N GLN A 27 17.27 -7.52 -12.04
CA GLN A 27 16.56 -7.55 -10.75
C GLN A 27 16.64 -6.21 -10.00
N LEU A 28 16.85 -5.09 -10.69
CA LEU A 28 16.54 -3.80 -10.10
C LEU A 28 15.02 -3.79 -9.86
N SER A 29 14.64 -4.01 -8.62
CA SER A 29 13.25 -3.93 -8.17
C SER A 29 12.64 -2.65 -8.74
N ALA A 30 11.74 -2.79 -9.69
CA ALA A 30 10.90 -1.67 -10.11
C ALA A 30 10.22 -1.19 -8.82
N GLN A 31 10.59 -0.02 -8.35
CA GLN A 31 9.97 0.60 -7.19
C GLN A 31 8.48 0.68 -7.50
N GLN A 32 7.69 -0.11 -6.81
CA GLN A 32 6.27 -0.22 -7.10
C GLN A 32 5.61 1.11 -6.74
N ASN A 33 5.26 1.90 -7.75
CA ASN A 33 4.56 3.16 -7.57
C ASN A 33 3.08 2.85 -7.30
N ILE A 34 2.74 2.70 -6.03
CA ILE A 34 1.36 2.41 -5.59
C ILE A 34 0.52 3.68 -5.38
N TYR A 35 1.18 4.83 -5.24
CA TYR A 35 0.54 6.13 -5.18
C TYR A 35 0.69 6.83 -6.53
N ASP A 36 -0.41 7.37 -7.07
CA ASP A 36 -0.37 8.30 -8.20
C ASP A 36 -0.13 9.71 -7.68
N ASP A 37 1.07 10.24 -7.88
CA ASP A 37 1.49 11.57 -7.42
C ASP A 37 0.82 12.73 -8.18
N LYS A 38 0.15 12.43 -9.31
CA LYS A 38 -0.59 13.40 -10.11
C LYS A 38 -2.10 13.34 -9.89
N ALA A 39 -2.59 12.32 -9.17
CA ALA A 39 -4.02 12.14 -8.96
C ALA A 39 -4.65 13.31 -8.18
N ASP A 40 -5.85 13.68 -8.60
CA ASP A 40 -6.79 14.45 -7.77
C ASP A 40 -7.35 13.49 -6.69
N ALA A 41 -6.87 13.67 -5.47
CA ALA A 41 -7.26 12.81 -4.36
C ALA A 41 -8.74 12.94 -3.99
N MET A 42 -9.38 14.10 -4.19
CA MET A 42 -10.82 14.23 -3.96
C MET A 42 -11.63 13.45 -4.98
N GLN A 43 -11.24 13.46 -6.25
CA GLN A 43 -11.88 12.64 -7.28
C GLN A 43 -11.71 11.15 -6.98
N GLN A 44 -10.51 10.74 -6.54
CA GLN A 44 -10.22 9.35 -6.15
C GLN A 44 -11.10 8.91 -4.97
N ILE A 45 -11.19 9.73 -3.91
CA ILE A 45 -12.03 9.49 -2.74
C ILE A 45 -13.51 9.38 -3.15
N ASN A 46 -14.02 10.34 -3.94
CA ASN A 46 -15.41 10.33 -4.39
C ASN A 46 -15.77 9.07 -5.21
N THR A 47 -14.83 8.60 -6.03
CA THR A 47 -15.01 7.36 -6.79
C THR A 47 -15.04 6.14 -5.87
N ALA A 48 -14.12 6.09 -4.88
CA ALA A 48 -14.08 5.02 -3.90
C ALA A 48 -15.35 4.97 -3.03
N VAL A 49 -15.87 6.12 -2.60
CA VAL A 49 -17.13 6.22 -1.82
C VAL A 49 -18.32 5.67 -2.62
N LYS A 50 -18.45 6.05 -3.91
CA LYS A 50 -19.52 5.52 -4.76
C LYS A 50 -19.42 4.00 -4.90
N LYS A 51 -18.23 3.46 -5.08
CA LYS A 51 -17.99 2.02 -5.16
C LYS A 51 -18.33 1.34 -3.83
N ALA A 52 -17.85 1.89 -2.71
CA ALA A 52 -18.10 1.36 -1.37
C ALA A 52 -19.60 1.29 -1.04
N ALA A 53 -20.34 2.36 -1.37
CA ALA A 53 -21.79 2.39 -1.20
C ALA A 53 -22.51 1.30 -2.01
N ALA A 54 -22.10 1.06 -3.26
CA ALA A 54 -22.67 0.03 -4.12
C ALA A 54 -22.36 -1.40 -3.64
N GLU A 55 -21.22 -1.60 -2.96
CA GLU A 55 -20.77 -2.89 -2.45
C GLU A 55 -21.07 -3.12 -0.96
N ASN A 56 -21.76 -2.20 -0.29
CA ASN A 56 -22.01 -2.21 1.17
C ASN A 56 -20.70 -2.27 1.98
N LYS A 57 -19.66 -1.61 1.50
CA LYS A 57 -18.34 -1.50 2.13
C LYS A 57 -18.09 -0.08 2.66
N TYR A 58 -17.02 0.07 3.40
CA TYR A 58 -16.45 1.37 3.77
C TYR A 58 -15.23 1.68 2.89
N VAL A 59 -14.65 2.89 3.02
CA VAL A 59 -13.40 3.23 2.34
C VAL A 59 -12.27 3.22 3.34
N LEU A 60 -11.19 2.52 3.02
CA LEU A 60 -9.91 2.57 3.73
C LEU A 60 -8.94 3.43 2.91
N CYS A 61 -8.68 4.66 3.37
CA CYS A 61 -7.68 5.53 2.77
C CYS A 61 -6.33 5.33 3.46
N GLN A 62 -5.33 4.84 2.75
CA GLN A 62 -3.94 4.90 3.18
C GLN A 62 -3.32 6.19 2.64
N VAL A 63 -3.11 7.18 3.50
CA VAL A 63 -2.49 8.45 3.14
C VAL A 63 -0.97 8.35 3.26
N GLY A 64 -0.26 8.73 2.21
CA GLY A 64 1.21 8.67 2.17
C GLY A 64 1.76 8.96 0.79
N GLY A 65 2.84 8.29 0.40
CA GLY A 65 3.45 8.47 -0.92
C GLY A 65 4.53 7.43 -1.20
N ASN A 66 4.96 7.35 -2.46
CA ASN A 66 6.02 6.42 -2.88
C ASN A 66 7.39 6.71 -2.24
N TRP A 67 7.58 7.89 -1.68
CA TRP A 67 8.78 8.30 -0.92
C TRP A 67 8.83 7.71 0.50
N CYS A 68 7.72 7.11 0.98
CA CYS A 68 7.55 6.67 2.36
C CYS A 68 7.77 5.15 2.48
N PRO A 69 8.91 4.67 3.03
CA PRO A 69 9.18 3.23 3.14
C PRO A 69 8.14 2.46 3.95
N TRP A 70 7.59 3.07 5.02
CA TRP A 70 6.55 2.45 5.83
C TRP A 70 5.22 2.33 5.10
N CYS A 71 4.92 3.27 4.20
CA CYS A 71 3.74 3.21 3.34
C CYS A 71 3.79 2.03 2.38
N LEU A 72 4.95 1.87 1.71
CA LEU A 72 5.17 0.74 0.79
C LEU A 72 5.17 -0.60 1.53
N ARG A 73 5.74 -0.62 2.74
CA ARG A 73 5.78 -1.83 3.58
C ARG A 73 4.39 -2.24 4.04
N PHE A 74 3.52 -1.28 4.41
CA PHE A 74 2.14 -1.61 4.77
C PHE A 74 1.38 -2.18 3.57
N ALA A 75 1.49 -1.57 2.41
CA ALA A 75 0.80 -2.04 1.21
C ALA A 75 1.24 -3.47 0.83
N ALA A 76 2.55 -3.74 0.89
CA ALA A 76 3.07 -5.09 0.65
C ALA A 76 2.59 -6.11 1.72
N PHE A 77 2.53 -5.70 2.99
CA PHE A 77 1.99 -6.52 4.07
C PHE A 77 0.50 -6.82 3.86
N ALA A 78 -0.31 -5.80 3.56
CA ALA A 78 -1.75 -5.94 3.32
C ALA A 78 -2.08 -6.83 2.11
N GLU A 79 -1.18 -6.93 1.14
CA GLU A 79 -1.31 -7.82 -0.02
C GLU A 79 -0.87 -9.26 0.29
N SER A 80 0.17 -9.43 1.11
CA SER A 80 0.79 -10.75 1.35
C SER A 80 0.23 -11.50 2.56
N ASP A 81 -0.34 -10.81 3.53
CA ASP A 81 -0.95 -11.41 4.71
C ASP A 81 -2.41 -11.79 4.42
N THR A 82 -2.71 -13.08 4.40
CA THR A 82 -4.01 -13.61 4.00
C THR A 82 -5.15 -13.05 4.85
N LEU A 83 -4.98 -13.01 6.18
CA LEU A 83 -6.04 -12.53 7.08
C LEU A 83 -6.34 -11.06 6.86
N VAL A 84 -5.31 -10.22 6.78
CA VAL A 84 -5.46 -8.78 6.57
C VAL A 84 -6.02 -8.50 5.18
N HIS A 85 -5.52 -9.19 4.15
CA HIS A 85 -6.02 -9.10 2.78
C HIS A 85 -7.52 -9.38 2.71
N ASP A 86 -7.96 -10.52 3.26
CA ASP A 86 -9.36 -10.93 3.23
C ASP A 86 -10.27 -9.92 3.96
N ILE A 87 -9.86 -9.44 5.15
CA ILE A 87 -10.63 -8.42 5.87
C ILE A 87 -10.77 -7.15 5.03
N ILE A 88 -9.70 -6.70 4.37
CA ILE A 88 -9.74 -5.52 3.51
C ILE A 88 -10.65 -5.78 2.31
N GLN A 89 -10.46 -6.88 1.59
CA GLN A 89 -11.24 -7.20 0.40
C GLN A 89 -12.74 -7.31 0.70
N ASP A 90 -13.12 -7.91 1.81
CA ASP A 90 -14.52 -8.14 2.16
C ASP A 90 -15.23 -6.87 2.64
N ASN A 91 -14.51 -5.95 3.30
CA ASN A 91 -15.16 -4.87 4.05
C ASN A 91 -14.84 -3.45 3.54
N PHE A 92 -13.78 -3.29 2.74
CA PHE A 92 -13.30 -1.96 2.37
C PHE A 92 -13.03 -1.83 0.88
N VAL A 93 -13.25 -0.62 0.35
CA VAL A 93 -12.62 -0.13 -0.87
C VAL A 93 -11.30 0.53 -0.43
N TYR A 94 -10.20 -0.17 -0.64
CA TYR A 94 -8.87 0.29 -0.24
C TYR A 94 -8.24 1.16 -1.31
N ILE A 95 -7.81 2.38 -0.93
CA ILE A 95 -7.18 3.34 -1.84
C ILE A 95 -5.93 3.96 -1.24
N HIS A 96 -4.97 4.28 -2.11
CA HIS A 96 -3.75 4.99 -1.77
C HIS A 96 -3.89 6.47 -2.10
N VAL A 97 -4.01 7.31 -1.08
CA VAL A 97 -4.16 8.78 -1.23
C VAL A 97 -2.80 9.43 -1.16
N ASN A 98 -2.36 10.00 -2.29
CA ASN A 98 -1.05 10.63 -2.36
C ASN A 98 -0.96 11.90 -1.52
N TRP A 99 0.11 11.98 -0.74
CA TRP A 99 0.66 13.19 -0.16
C TRP A 99 2.16 13.22 -0.47
N SER A 100 2.57 14.16 -1.29
CA SER A 100 3.98 14.34 -1.64
C SER A 100 4.36 15.82 -1.62
N ARG A 101 5.65 16.11 -1.79
CA ARG A 101 6.12 17.50 -1.89
C ARG A 101 5.50 18.20 -3.09
N GLU A 102 5.33 17.49 -4.19
CA GLU A 102 4.85 17.96 -5.48
C GLU A 102 3.33 18.12 -5.49
N ASN A 103 2.63 17.23 -4.77
CA ASN A 103 1.17 17.24 -4.69
C ASN A 103 0.70 16.87 -3.28
N LYS A 104 0.41 17.90 -2.48
CA LYS A 104 -0.06 17.75 -1.10
C LYS A 104 -1.55 17.48 -0.97
N ASN A 105 -2.30 17.57 -2.07
CA ASN A 105 -3.75 17.37 -2.09
C ASN A 105 -4.48 18.08 -0.93
N PRO A 106 -4.36 19.42 -0.79
CA PRO A 106 -4.79 20.13 0.43
C PRO A 106 -6.28 20.01 0.70
N GLU A 107 -7.12 19.94 -0.33
CA GLU A 107 -8.57 19.76 -0.19
C GLU A 107 -8.89 18.38 0.40
N ALA A 108 -8.29 17.34 -0.14
CA ALA A 108 -8.46 15.98 0.38
C ALA A 108 -7.93 15.85 1.82
N MET A 109 -6.78 16.46 2.13
CA MET A 109 -6.25 16.45 3.48
C MET A 109 -7.19 17.15 4.47
N LYS A 110 -7.79 18.27 4.09
CA LYS A 110 -8.80 18.97 4.90
C LYS A 110 -10.04 18.09 5.10
N TYR A 111 -10.55 17.49 4.02
CA TYR A 111 -11.71 16.60 4.06
C TYR A 111 -11.49 15.40 4.98
N LEU A 112 -10.30 14.77 4.90
CA LEU A 112 -9.92 13.64 5.75
C LEU A 112 -9.55 14.03 7.20
N GLY A 113 -9.70 15.29 7.61
CA GLY A 113 -9.43 15.77 8.96
C GLY A 113 -7.95 16.01 9.25
N ASN A 114 -7.15 16.42 8.25
CA ASN A 114 -5.72 16.70 8.35
C ASN A 114 -4.91 15.54 8.95
N PRO A 115 -5.00 14.32 8.39
CA PRO A 115 -4.39 13.13 8.97
C PRO A 115 -2.86 13.19 8.99
N ALA A 116 -2.23 13.96 8.11
CA ALA A 116 -0.77 14.09 8.00
C ALA A 116 -0.07 14.50 9.31
N ARG A 117 -0.80 15.07 10.30
CA ARG A 117 -0.26 15.40 11.63
C ARG A 117 0.21 14.18 12.43
N PHE A 118 -0.22 12.98 12.04
CA PHE A 118 0.16 11.72 12.69
C PHE A 118 1.37 11.03 12.03
N GLY A 119 1.96 11.62 11.00
CA GLY A 119 2.99 10.97 10.18
C GLY A 119 2.42 10.09 9.07
N PHE A 120 3.26 9.21 8.49
CA PHE A 120 2.90 8.39 7.33
C PHE A 120 3.44 6.95 7.45
N PRO A 121 2.65 5.94 6.99
CA PRO A 121 1.28 6.11 6.54
C PRO A 121 0.35 6.50 7.68
N VAL A 122 -0.76 7.11 7.33
CA VAL A 122 -1.89 7.27 8.25
C VAL A 122 -3.14 6.76 7.55
N PHE A 123 -4.01 6.09 8.29
CA PHE A 123 -5.22 5.51 7.73
C PHE A 123 -6.43 6.33 8.11
N VAL A 124 -7.36 6.50 7.16
CA VAL A 124 -8.65 7.13 7.42
C VAL A 124 -9.75 6.20 6.95
N ILE A 125 -10.70 5.93 7.82
CA ILE A 125 -11.91 5.17 7.48
C ILE A 125 -13.02 6.15 7.13
N LEU A 126 -13.63 5.96 5.96
CA LEU A 126 -14.85 6.66 5.59
C LEU A 126 -16.01 5.66 5.60
N ASP A 127 -17.15 6.08 6.15
CA ASP A 127 -18.36 5.27 6.08
C ASP A 127 -18.96 5.23 4.66
N GLY A 128 -20.07 4.50 4.48
CA GLY A 128 -20.72 4.36 3.17
C GLY A 128 -21.27 5.67 2.59
N SER A 129 -21.38 6.74 3.40
CA SER A 129 -21.74 8.09 2.93
C SER A 129 -20.52 8.95 2.57
N GLY A 130 -19.33 8.43 2.82
CA GLY A 130 -18.05 9.14 2.63
C GLY A 130 -17.60 9.95 3.85
N LYS A 131 -18.33 9.93 4.95
CA LYS A 131 -17.96 10.66 6.17
C LYS A 131 -16.74 10.03 6.82
N PRO A 132 -15.66 10.79 7.14
CA PRO A 132 -14.56 10.30 7.96
C PRO A 132 -15.04 9.96 9.37
N ILE A 133 -14.85 8.70 9.77
CA ILE A 133 -15.30 8.18 11.07
C ILE A 133 -14.15 7.76 11.97
N HIS A 134 -12.94 7.57 11.41
CA HIS A 134 -11.74 7.22 12.18
C HIS A 134 -10.46 7.64 11.49
N ILE A 135 -9.45 8.03 12.27
CA ILE A 135 -8.09 8.26 11.82
C ILE A 135 -7.16 7.40 12.67
N GLN A 136 -6.45 6.47 12.03
CA GLN A 136 -5.51 5.56 12.68
C GLN A 136 -4.07 5.95 12.38
N ASN A 137 -3.32 6.28 13.44
CA ASN A 137 -1.87 6.41 13.35
C ASN A 137 -1.24 5.02 13.15
N SER A 138 -0.44 4.86 12.09
CA SER A 138 0.20 3.58 11.76
C SER A 138 1.18 3.07 12.82
N ALA A 139 1.80 3.97 13.59
CA ALA A 139 2.75 3.60 14.64
C ALA A 139 2.17 2.62 15.67
N TYR A 140 0.86 2.69 15.94
CA TYR A 140 0.20 1.75 16.84
C TYR A 140 0.01 0.33 16.24
N LEU A 141 0.18 0.20 14.93
CA LEU A 141 0.03 -1.07 14.20
C LEU A 141 1.37 -1.75 13.94
N GLU A 142 2.46 -1.05 14.24
CA GLU A 142 3.81 -1.50 13.96
C GLU A 142 4.31 -2.54 14.98
N GLU A 143 5.18 -3.43 14.51
CA GLU A 143 5.92 -4.39 15.32
C GLU A 143 7.27 -4.70 14.67
N GLY A 144 8.35 -4.50 15.45
CA GLY A 144 9.70 -4.69 14.95
C GLY A 144 10.02 -3.78 13.75
N LYS A 145 10.32 -4.39 12.61
CA LYS A 145 10.59 -3.67 11.35
C LYS A 145 9.41 -3.72 10.37
N GLY A 146 8.21 -4.05 10.83
CA GLY A 146 7.03 -4.24 10.00
C GLY A 146 5.74 -3.92 10.72
N TYR A 147 4.68 -4.62 10.34
CA TYR A 147 3.35 -4.49 10.92
C TYR A 147 2.94 -5.78 11.63
N SER A 148 2.17 -5.67 12.70
CA SER A 148 1.62 -6.80 13.43
C SER A 148 0.29 -7.22 12.83
N GLU A 149 0.17 -8.50 12.39
CA GLU A 149 -1.09 -9.07 11.91
C GLU A 149 -2.22 -8.87 12.94
N ALA A 150 -1.94 -9.17 14.22
CA ALA A 150 -2.93 -9.05 15.28
C ALA A 150 -3.45 -7.61 15.43
N LYS A 151 -2.55 -6.62 15.52
CA LYS A 151 -2.93 -5.21 15.69
C LYS A 151 -3.67 -4.67 14.47
N VAL A 152 -3.20 -5.01 13.25
CA VAL A 152 -3.82 -4.56 12.00
C VAL A 152 -5.20 -5.20 11.82
N SER A 153 -5.31 -6.52 12.04
CA SER A 153 -6.60 -7.21 11.92
C SER A 153 -7.61 -6.74 12.96
N GLU A 154 -7.19 -6.47 14.20
CA GLU A 154 -8.03 -5.90 15.25
C GLU A 154 -8.55 -4.51 14.87
N PHE A 155 -7.65 -3.63 14.42
CA PHE A 155 -8.02 -2.31 13.90
C PHE A 155 -9.06 -2.42 12.78
N LEU A 156 -8.79 -3.20 11.75
CA LEU A 156 -9.69 -3.32 10.61
C LEU A 156 -11.06 -3.90 11.00
N LYS A 157 -11.08 -4.97 11.81
CA LYS A 157 -12.34 -5.59 12.28
C LYS A 157 -13.20 -4.64 13.09
N ALA A 158 -12.60 -3.77 13.90
CA ALA A 158 -13.34 -2.78 14.71
C ALA A 158 -14.06 -1.73 13.85
N TRP A 159 -13.62 -1.51 12.60
CA TRP A 159 -14.15 -0.48 11.71
C TRP A 159 -14.86 -1.03 10.48
N THR A 160 -15.21 -2.32 10.44
CA THR A 160 -16.05 -2.89 9.37
C THR A 160 -17.46 -2.28 9.40
N PRO A 161 -18.18 -2.26 8.26
CA PRO A 161 -19.57 -1.80 8.22
C PRO A 161 -20.45 -2.52 9.24
N SER A 162 -20.28 -3.83 9.41
CA SER A 162 -21.04 -4.61 10.39
C SER A 162 -20.76 -4.19 11.82
N ALA A 163 -19.47 -4.01 12.20
CA ALA A 163 -19.09 -3.60 13.54
C ALA A 163 -19.66 -2.22 13.93
N VAL A 164 -19.53 -1.24 13.01
CA VAL A 164 -19.99 0.14 13.25
C VAL A 164 -21.51 0.24 13.29
N ASN A 165 -22.23 -0.52 12.45
CA ASN A 165 -23.70 -0.45 12.38
C ASN A 165 -24.42 -1.28 13.45
N THR A 166 -23.73 -2.22 14.11
CA THR A 166 -24.33 -3.03 15.21
C THR A 166 -24.74 -2.17 16.41
N LEU A 167 -24.17 -0.96 16.54
CA LEU A 167 -24.47 -0.04 17.65
C LEU A 167 -25.49 1.05 17.29
N ARG A 168 -26.11 0.97 16.12
CA ARG A 168 -27.19 1.84 15.65
C ARG A 168 -28.48 1.05 15.53
#